data_a7fda3a18aa3bdc2eb2ceb1010115d28
#
_entry.id   a7fda3a18aa3bdc2eb2ceb1010115d28
#
_cell.length_a   1.000
_cell.length_b   1.000
_cell.length_c   1.000
_cell.angle_alpha   90.00
_cell.angle_beta   90.00
_cell.angle_gamma   90.00
#
_symmetry.space_group_name_H-M   'P 1'
#
loop_
_entity.id
_entity.type
_entity.pdbx_description
1 polymer ?
#
loop_
_entity_poly.entity_id
_entity_poly.type
_entity_poly.pdbx_seq_one_letter_code
_entity_poly.pdbx_strand_id
1 'polypeptide(L)'
;MSLTLKNPIKAFQAHAIMGPAAILFVSANIANAANLLFNMIFARLMAPALFADLTLLLTLKLGVLSFLGALQFAFAEQSAKERHGPTSKIKAYALSWRSLKISVPIMFVIIASAGLLSSWLNFSSPWALAVLALAIPFFLPMVIYRGLIQGLIQVPKVVLSIQTEWIIRLAGSVLLWQIGFGLVGISVAVGFSIVAGFIFSTDKQDWAVRKTALKVQSATHSKALGAIALPYLVLQLAQILVLDSDILIAKATFSAETAGLVAGLLLIQRVFFFAFLSGSIILQPFVAKQGGEDKTPKELFALLLAITFITAAALLVIIPNSGL
;
A
#
# COMPACT_ATOMS: atom_id res chain seq x y z
N MET A 1 38.79 5.00 14.59
CA MET A 1 38.22 3.65 14.80
C MET A 1 38.03 3.02 13.41
N SER A 2 39.08 2.32 12.93
CA SER A 2 39.14 1.78 11.55
C SER A 2 38.39 0.46 11.49
N LEU A 3 37.24 0.48 10.85
CA LEU A 3 36.52 -0.73 10.43
C LEU A 3 37.28 -1.37 9.26
N THR A 4 38.31 -2.15 9.57
CA THR A 4 38.98 -3.05 8.64
C THR A 4 38.00 -4.16 8.29
N LEU A 5 37.28 -4.03 7.18
CA LEU A 5 36.47 -5.10 6.59
C LEU A 5 37.39 -6.23 6.15
N LYS A 6 37.60 -7.24 7.01
CA LYS A 6 38.46 -8.41 6.78
C LYS A 6 38.01 -9.34 5.63
N ASN A 7 36.90 -9.03 4.91
CA ASN A 7 36.42 -9.89 3.83
C ASN A 7 35.75 -9.09 2.72
N PRO A 8 36.39 -8.88 1.56
CA PRO A 8 35.87 -8.10 0.45
C PRO A 8 34.54 -8.66 -0.12
N ILE A 9 34.31 -9.97 0.00
CA ILE A 9 33.06 -10.60 -0.44
C ILE A 9 31.90 -10.18 0.46
N LYS A 10 32.10 -10.07 1.79
CA LYS A 10 31.07 -9.59 2.72
C LYS A 10 30.79 -8.09 2.54
N ALA A 11 31.80 -7.30 2.20
CA ALA A 11 31.64 -5.88 1.87
C ALA A 11 30.86 -5.69 0.57
N PHE A 12 31.15 -6.47 -0.46
CA PHE A 12 30.44 -6.47 -1.73
C PHE A 12 28.97 -6.91 -1.56
N GLN A 13 28.71 -7.96 -0.79
CA GLN A 13 27.35 -8.41 -0.47
C GLN A 13 26.58 -7.38 0.36
N ALA A 14 27.22 -6.70 1.30
CA ALA A 14 26.58 -5.62 2.06
C ALA A 14 26.20 -4.44 1.15
N HIS A 15 27.07 -4.03 0.24
CA HIS A 15 26.77 -2.96 -0.73
C HIS A 15 25.67 -3.36 -1.73
N ALA A 16 25.66 -4.61 -2.20
CA ALA A 16 24.65 -5.11 -3.13
C ALA A 16 23.24 -5.16 -2.53
N ILE A 17 23.12 -5.34 -1.20
CA ILE A 17 21.83 -5.38 -0.50
C ILE A 17 21.43 -3.97 0.00
N MET A 18 22.38 -3.18 0.48
CA MET A 18 22.09 -1.85 1.03
C MET A 18 21.61 -0.86 -0.03
N GLY A 19 22.13 -0.92 -1.26
CA GLY A 19 21.68 -0.06 -2.35
C GLY A 19 20.19 -0.24 -2.70
N PRO A 20 19.72 -1.46 -3.02
CA PRO A 20 18.32 -1.74 -3.27
C PRO A 20 17.40 -1.39 -2.09
N ALA A 21 17.80 -1.69 -0.86
CA ALA A 21 17.01 -1.37 0.33
C ALA A 21 16.89 0.16 0.55
N ALA A 22 17.96 0.92 0.33
CA ALA A 22 17.94 2.38 0.42
C ALA A 22 17.01 2.99 -0.64
N ILE A 23 17.03 2.49 -1.87
CA ILE A 23 16.15 2.97 -2.95
C ILE A 23 14.68 2.71 -2.59
N LEU A 24 14.36 1.51 -2.09
CA LEU A 24 12.99 1.18 -1.64
C LEU A 24 12.57 2.07 -0.47
N PHE A 25 13.46 2.30 0.49
CA PHE A 25 13.19 3.18 1.63
C PHE A 25 12.90 4.62 1.19
N VAL A 26 13.74 5.19 0.35
CA VAL A 26 13.52 6.56 -0.18
C VAL A 26 12.21 6.61 -0.98
N SER A 27 11.97 5.61 -1.84
CA SER A 27 10.73 5.51 -2.61
C SER A 27 9.48 5.43 -1.73
N ALA A 28 9.53 4.64 -0.65
CA ALA A 28 8.40 4.51 0.28
C ALA A 28 8.13 5.84 1.00
N ASN A 29 9.18 6.56 1.43
CA ASN A 29 9.02 7.87 2.07
C ASN A 29 8.47 8.93 1.12
N ILE A 30 8.90 8.95 -0.12
CA ILE A 30 8.31 9.81 -1.16
C ILE A 30 6.83 9.50 -1.32
N ALA A 31 6.45 8.21 -1.39
CA ALA A 31 5.05 7.80 -1.50
C ALA A 31 4.23 8.21 -0.25
N ASN A 32 4.78 8.11 0.94
CA ASN A 32 4.13 8.55 2.19
C ASN A 32 3.94 10.07 2.24
N ALA A 33 4.99 10.83 1.92
CA ALA A 33 4.94 12.29 1.88
C ALA A 33 3.86 12.79 0.93
N ALA A 34 3.79 12.19 -0.19
CA ALA A 34 2.87 12.51 -1.19
C ALA A 34 1.45 12.04 -0.88
N ASN A 35 1.23 10.95 -0.15
CA ASN A 35 -0.08 10.60 0.40
C ASN A 35 -0.56 11.67 1.41
N LEU A 36 0.37 12.18 2.21
CA LEU A 36 0.07 13.30 3.10
C LEU A 36 -0.31 14.55 2.31
N LEU A 37 0.49 14.92 1.30
CA LEU A 37 0.23 16.07 0.43
C LEU A 37 -1.15 15.96 -0.26
N PHE A 38 -1.50 14.78 -0.76
CA PHE A 38 -2.82 14.49 -1.32
C PHE A 38 -3.94 14.84 -0.32
N ASN A 39 -3.85 14.33 0.89
CA ASN A 39 -4.87 14.57 1.91
C ASN A 39 -4.92 16.05 2.32
N MET A 40 -3.77 16.73 2.44
CA MET A 40 -3.72 18.17 2.76
C MET A 40 -4.35 19.04 1.67
N ILE A 41 -4.12 18.72 0.39
CA ILE A 41 -4.74 19.43 -0.73
C ILE A 41 -6.26 19.31 -0.64
N PHE A 42 -6.78 18.09 -0.50
CA PHE A 42 -8.22 17.87 -0.50
C PHE A 42 -8.90 18.32 0.80
N ALA A 43 -8.21 18.28 1.95
CA ALA A 43 -8.72 18.88 3.19
C ALA A 43 -8.98 20.39 3.06
N ARG A 44 -8.21 21.08 2.19
CA ARG A 44 -8.42 22.52 1.91
C ARG A 44 -9.43 22.80 0.81
N LEU A 45 -9.57 21.90 -0.14
CA LEU A 45 -10.44 22.08 -1.30
C LEU A 45 -11.89 21.64 -1.06
N MET A 46 -12.12 20.79 -0.06
CA MET A 46 -13.42 20.17 0.21
C MET A 46 -14.06 20.72 1.48
N ALA A 47 -15.40 20.76 1.47
CA ALA A 47 -16.16 20.88 2.71
C ALA A 47 -15.89 19.66 3.64
N PRO A 48 -15.96 19.82 4.97
CA PRO A 48 -15.64 18.76 5.93
C PRO A 48 -16.38 17.43 5.62
N ALA A 49 -17.66 17.50 5.32
CA ALA A 49 -18.47 16.32 5.00
C ALA A 49 -17.93 15.53 3.79
N LEU A 50 -17.56 16.22 2.70
CA LEU A 50 -16.95 15.58 1.50
C LEU A 50 -15.55 15.06 1.77
N PHE A 51 -14.79 15.73 2.64
CA PHE A 51 -13.47 15.24 3.04
C PHE A 51 -13.57 13.97 3.89
N ALA A 52 -14.62 13.83 4.74
CA ALA A 52 -14.91 12.58 5.43
C ALA A 52 -15.18 11.43 4.43
N ASP A 53 -15.94 11.71 3.37
CA ASP A 53 -16.23 10.74 2.31
C ASP A 53 -14.96 10.33 1.56
N LEU A 54 -14.11 11.28 1.20
CA LEU A 54 -12.83 10.99 0.58
C LEU A 54 -11.95 10.14 1.49
N THR A 55 -11.87 10.49 2.77
CA THR A 55 -11.08 9.75 3.77
C THR A 55 -11.59 8.32 3.90
N LEU A 56 -12.91 8.11 3.98
CA LEU A 56 -13.53 6.80 4.01
C LEU A 56 -13.22 5.98 2.75
N LEU A 57 -13.34 6.58 1.55
CA LEU A 57 -13.03 5.94 0.28
C LEU A 57 -11.58 5.47 0.20
N LEU A 58 -10.64 6.30 0.64
CA LEU A 58 -9.22 5.94 0.72
C LEU A 58 -8.95 4.87 1.77
N THR A 59 -9.64 4.92 2.90
CA THR A 59 -9.56 3.90 3.95
C THR A 59 -10.05 2.55 3.46
N LEU A 60 -11.18 2.48 2.75
CA LEU A 60 -11.66 1.25 2.12
C LEU A 60 -10.65 0.69 1.11
N LYS A 61 -10.07 1.56 0.26
CA LYS A 61 -8.99 1.16 -0.65
C LYS A 61 -7.79 0.61 0.10
N LEU A 62 -7.31 1.33 1.12
CA LEU A 62 -6.14 0.93 1.91
C LEU A 62 -6.40 -0.37 2.67
N GLY A 63 -7.60 -0.54 3.24
CA GLY A 63 -8.01 -1.77 3.91
C GLY A 63 -7.90 -2.99 2.99
N VAL A 64 -8.44 -2.88 1.77
CA VAL A 64 -8.30 -3.94 0.76
C VAL A 64 -6.84 -4.19 0.39
N LEU A 65 -6.05 -3.14 0.15
CA LEU A 65 -4.64 -3.28 -0.20
C LEU A 65 -3.80 -3.87 0.93
N SER A 66 -4.06 -3.46 2.17
CA SER A 66 -3.37 -4.01 3.35
C SER A 66 -3.68 -5.49 3.53
N PHE A 67 -4.96 -5.87 3.44
CA PHE A 67 -5.36 -7.28 3.47
C PHE A 67 -4.67 -8.10 2.38
N LEU A 68 -4.66 -7.61 1.15
CA LEU A 68 -3.99 -8.26 0.03
C LEU A 68 -2.47 -8.16 0.13
N GLY A 69 -1.93 -7.20 0.87
CA GLY A 69 -0.50 -7.05 1.15
C GLY A 69 0.13 -8.28 1.81
N ALA A 70 -0.64 -9.01 2.63
CA ALA A 70 -0.23 -10.31 3.16
C ALA A 70 0.15 -11.30 2.04
N LEU A 71 -0.62 -11.32 0.96
CA LEU A 71 -0.31 -12.16 -0.21
C LEU A 71 0.90 -11.65 -0.99
N GLN A 72 1.11 -10.33 -1.05
CA GLN A 72 2.31 -9.74 -1.66
C GLN A 72 3.57 -10.22 -0.96
N PHE A 73 3.62 -10.14 0.37
CA PHE A 73 4.77 -10.59 1.17
C PHE A 73 4.99 -12.10 1.05
N ALA A 74 3.92 -12.89 1.15
CA ALA A 74 4.01 -14.35 0.99
C ALA A 74 4.52 -14.74 -0.42
N PHE A 75 4.05 -14.06 -1.45
CA PHE A 75 4.49 -14.33 -2.82
C PHE A 75 5.92 -13.84 -3.06
N ALA A 76 6.34 -12.74 -2.44
CA ALA A 76 7.72 -12.25 -2.48
C ALA A 76 8.67 -13.26 -1.81
N GLU A 77 8.33 -13.78 -0.63
CA GLU A 77 9.10 -14.81 0.06
C GLU A 77 9.22 -16.09 -0.75
N GLN A 78 8.11 -16.56 -1.33
CA GLN A 78 8.11 -17.74 -2.17
C GLN A 78 8.98 -17.54 -3.42
N SER A 79 8.84 -16.39 -4.09
CA SER A 79 9.61 -16.07 -5.30
C SER A 79 11.10 -15.95 -5.04
N ALA A 80 11.48 -15.42 -3.86
CA ALA A 80 12.87 -15.34 -3.42
C ALA A 80 13.49 -16.73 -3.18
N LYS A 81 12.71 -17.68 -2.63
CA LYS A 81 13.17 -19.07 -2.39
C LYS A 81 13.35 -19.85 -3.70
N GLU A 82 12.52 -19.60 -4.71
CA GLU A 82 12.56 -20.32 -6.00
C GLU A 82 13.70 -19.88 -6.93
N ARG A 83 14.47 -18.87 -6.55
CA ARG A 83 15.64 -18.32 -7.26
C ARG A 83 15.60 -18.49 -8.78
N HIS A 84 15.11 -17.47 -9.50
CA HIS A 84 15.35 -17.26 -10.95
C HIS A 84 14.67 -18.21 -11.94
N GLY A 85 13.57 -18.87 -11.61
CA GLY A 85 12.90 -19.75 -12.56
C GLY A 85 11.74 -19.07 -13.31
N PRO A 86 11.47 -19.45 -14.56
CA PRO A 86 10.22 -19.16 -15.25
C PRO A 86 9.00 -19.65 -14.46
N THR A 87 9.21 -20.54 -13.50
CA THR A 87 8.18 -21.13 -12.63
C THR A 87 7.45 -20.10 -11.80
N SER A 88 8.14 -19.13 -11.17
CA SER A 88 7.49 -18.08 -10.36
C SER A 88 6.61 -17.16 -11.21
N LYS A 89 7.04 -16.84 -12.44
CA LYS A 89 6.25 -16.07 -13.41
C LYS A 89 5.00 -16.82 -13.86
N ILE A 90 5.13 -18.12 -14.14
CA ILE A 90 4.01 -19.00 -14.51
C ILE A 90 2.97 -19.04 -13.37
N LYS A 91 3.43 -19.19 -12.13
CA LYS A 91 2.57 -19.17 -10.93
C LYS A 91 1.88 -17.83 -10.73
N ALA A 92 2.61 -16.72 -10.87
CA ALA A 92 2.04 -15.38 -10.77
C ALA A 92 0.93 -15.15 -11.79
N TYR A 93 1.16 -15.53 -13.04
CA TYR A 93 0.16 -15.42 -14.08
C TYR A 93 -1.08 -16.30 -13.79
N ALA A 94 -0.86 -17.56 -13.45
CA ALA A 94 -1.96 -18.50 -13.16
C ALA A 94 -2.81 -18.02 -11.95
N LEU A 95 -2.17 -17.52 -10.89
CA LEU A 95 -2.84 -17.02 -9.72
C LEU A 95 -3.60 -15.72 -10.03
N SER A 96 -3.01 -14.81 -10.80
CA SER A 96 -3.66 -13.57 -11.24
C SER A 96 -4.89 -13.84 -12.09
N TRP A 97 -4.81 -14.80 -13.02
CA TRP A 97 -5.96 -15.19 -13.83
C TRP A 97 -7.10 -15.81 -13.01
N ARG A 98 -6.74 -16.63 -12.03
CA ARG A 98 -7.73 -17.21 -11.09
C ARG A 98 -8.37 -16.15 -10.20
N SER A 99 -7.59 -15.18 -9.77
CA SER A 99 -8.09 -14.08 -8.94
C SER A 99 -9.16 -13.26 -9.64
N LEU A 100 -9.09 -13.10 -10.96
CA LEU A 100 -10.12 -12.42 -11.75
C LEU A 100 -11.48 -13.13 -11.66
N LYS A 101 -11.50 -14.46 -11.60
CA LYS A 101 -12.75 -15.24 -11.46
C LYS A 101 -13.47 -14.98 -10.14
N ILE A 102 -12.75 -14.54 -9.11
CA ILE A 102 -13.28 -14.22 -7.79
C ILE A 102 -13.56 -12.71 -7.69
N SER A 103 -12.62 -11.90 -8.12
CA SER A 103 -12.70 -10.44 -7.96
C SER A 103 -13.74 -9.79 -8.87
N VAL A 104 -13.99 -10.33 -10.08
CA VAL A 104 -15.04 -9.81 -10.96
C VAL A 104 -16.45 -9.98 -10.38
N PRO A 105 -16.88 -11.16 -9.89
CA PRO A 105 -18.15 -11.28 -9.16
C PRO A 105 -18.23 -10.35 -7.94
N ILE A 106 -17.17 -10.24 -7.14
CA ILE A 106 -17.13 -9.33 -5.99
C ILE A 106 -17.33 -7.87 -6.44
N MET A 107 -16.69 -7.46 -7.53
CA MET A 107 -16.91 -6.15 -8.13
C MET A 107 -18.39 -5.90 -8.42
N PHE A 108 -19.06 -6.82 -9.10
CA PHE A 108 -20.49 -6.68 -9.42
C PHE A 108 -21.37 -6.63 -8.17
N VAL A 109 -21.07 -7.45 -7.14
CA VAL A 109 -21.78 -7.43 -5.86
C VAL A 109 -21.65 -6.05 -5.20
N ILE A 110 -20.42 -5.49 -5.15
CA ILE A 110 -20.19 -4.18 -4.53
C ILE A 110 -20.86 -3.07 -5.34
N ILE A 111 -20.82 -3.11 -6.68
CA ILE A 111 -21.52 -2.13 -7.52
C ILE A 111 -23.03 -2.21 -7.28
N ALA A 112 -23.60 -3.41 -7.25
CA ALA A 112 -25.04 -3.60 -7.02
C ALA A 112 -25.46 -3.15 -5.60
N SER A 113 -24.58 -3.33 -4.61
CA SER A 113 -24.82 -2.92 -3.21
C SER A 113 -24.35 -1.49 -2.89
N ALA A 114 -23.81 -0.74 -3.86
CA ALA A 114 -23.24 0.59 -3.62
C ALA A 114 -24.25 1.57 -2.98
N GLY A 115 -25.52 1.50 -3.35
CA GLY A 115 -26.58 2.29 -2.73
C GLY A 115 -26.81 1.95 -1.25
N LEU A 116 -26.87 0.65 -0.90
CA LEU A 116 -27.02 0.19 0.47
C LEU A 116 -25.80 0.53 1.31
N LEU A 117 -24.59 0.31 0.77
CA LEU A 117 -23.35 0.67 1.44
C LEU A 117 -23.23 2.17 1.67
N SER A 118 -23.64 2.97 0.69
CA SER A 118 -23.66 4.43 0.78
C SER A 118 -24.60 4.90 1.89
N SER A 119 -25.80 4.35 1.98
CA SER A 119 -26.77 4.72 3.03
C SER A 119 -26.28 4.30 4.42
N TRP A 120 -25.71 3.10 4.54
CA TRP A 120 -25.19 2.59 5.83
C TRP A 120 -23.99 3.36 6.33
N LEU A 121 -23.09 3.78 5.42
CA LEU A 121 -21.87 4.54 5.74
C LEU A 121 -22.08 6.06 5.74
N ASN A 122 -23.32 6.54 5.57
CA ASN A 122 -23.61 7.96 5.38
C ASN A 122 -22.73 8.63 4.30
N PHE A 123 -22.53 7.94 3.18
CA PHE A 123 -21.66 8.36 2.09
C PHE A 123 -22.47 9.15 1.06
N SER A 124 -21.97 10.31 0.64
CA SER A 124 -22.73 11.25 -0.19
C SER A 124 -22.98 10.78 -1.61
N SER A 125 -22.14 9.88 -2.14
CA SER A 125 -22.24 9.45 -3.54
C SER A 125 -22.04 7.94 -3.74
N PRO A 126 -23.11 7.17 -3.96
CA PRO A 126 -22.98 5.74 -4.28
C PRO A 126 -22.16 5.49 -5.56
N TRP A 127 -22.17 6.45 -6.49
CA TRP A 127 -21.38 6.36 -7.73
C TRP A 127 -19.88 6.36 -7.48
N ALA A 128 -19.40 7.10 -6.46
CA ALA A 128 -17.98 7.10 -6.11
C ALA A 128 -17.52 5.72 -5.62
N LEU A 129 -18.34 5.01 -4.84
CA LEU A 129 -18.08 3.62 -4.43
C LEU A 129 -18.13 2.65 -5.61
N ALA A 130 -19.16 2.78 -6.47
CA ALA A 130 -19.32 1.93 -7.63
C ALA A 130 -18.14 2.05 -8.61
N VAL A 131 -17.68 3.27 -8.85
CA VAL A 131 -16.52 3.54 -9.72
C VAL A 131 -15.23 2.98 -9.11
N LEU A 132 -15.01 3.14 -7.81
CA LEU A 132 -13.85 2.54 -7.16
C LEU A 132 -13.88 1.00 -7.25
N ALA A 133 -15.08 0.41 -7.16
CA ALA A 133 -15.24 -1.04 -7.27
C ALA A 133 -14.79 -1.58 -8.64
N LEU A 134 -14.83 -0.80 -9.73
CA LEU A 134 -14.29 -1.22 -11.04
C LEU A 134 -12.80 -1.54 -11.00
N ALA A 135 -12.06 -1.03 -10.02
CA ALA A 135 -10.64 -1.35 -9.85
C ALA A 135 -10.40 -2.68 -9.14
N ILE A 136 -11.39 -3.28 -8.50
CA ILE A 136 -11.25 -4.52 -7.70
C ILE A 136 -10.56 -5.66 -8.45
N PRO A 137 -10.88 -5.94 -9.74
CA PRO A 137 -10.20 -6.99 -10.49
C PRO A 137 -8.69 -6.80 -10.62
N PHE A 138 -8.21 -5.56 -10.51
CA PHE A 138 -6.79 -5.24 -10.68
C PHE A 138 -5.99 -5.25 -9.38
N PHE A 139 -6.64 -5.17 -8.20
CA PHE A 139 -5.94 -5.17 -6.91
C PHE A 139 -5.11 -6.43 -6.71
N LEU A 140 -5.72 -7.59 -6.84
CA LEU A 140 -5.06 -8.86 -6.54
C LEU A 140 -3.95 -9.19 -7.56
N PRO A 141 -4.15 -9.05 -8.88
CA PRO A 141 -3.05 -9.17 -9.85
C PRO A 141 -1.89 -8.21 -9.57
N MET A 142 -2.17 -6.94 -9.25
CA MET A 142 -1.14 -5.96 -8.93
C MET A 142 -0.28 -6.41 -7.74
N VAL A 143 -0.92 -6.86 -6.67
CA VAL A 143 -0.26 -7.34 -5.45
C VAL A 143 0.60 -8.58 -5.71
N ILE A 144 0.11 -9.53 -6.50
CA ILE A 144 0.85 -10.75 -6.89
C ILE A 144 2.09 -10.38 -7.69
N TYR A 145 1.96 -9.53 -8.72
CA TYR A 145 3.10 -9.12 -9.53
C TYR A 145 4.10 -8.25 -8.76
N ARG A 146 3.63 -7.37 -7.86
CA ARG A 146 4.52 -6.66 -6.94
C ARG A 146 5.30 -7.61 -6.04
N GLY A 147 4.64 -8.65 -5.50
CA GLY A 147 5.31 -9.70 -4.74
C GLY A 147 6.36 -10.43 -5.58
N LEU A 148 6.04 -10.78 -6.84
CA LEU A 148 6.98 -11.41 -7.76
C LEU A 148 8.23 -10.55 -7.99
N ILE A 149 8.07 -9.30 -8.43
CA ILE A 149 9.21 -8.42 -8.73
C ILE A 149 9.99 -8.04 -7.47
N GLN A 150 9.34 -7.98 -6.31
CA GLN A 150 9.98 -7.76 -5.01
C GLN A 150 10.84 -8.97 -4.60
N GLY A 151 10.30 -10.19 -4.72
CA GLY A 151 11.04 -11.42 -4.43
C GLY A 151 12.21 -11.67 -5.38
N LEU A 152 12.09 -11.23 -6.64
CA LEU A 152 13.16 -11.27 -7.64
C LEU A 152 14.15 -10.08 -7.54
N ILE A 153 14.00 -9.22 -6.52
CA ILE A 153 14.85 -8.04 -6.27
C ILE A 153 14.88 -7.06 -7.47
N GLN A 154 13.79 -6.97 -8.22
CA GLN A 154 13.64 -6.02 -9.34
C GLN A 154 13.22 -4.64 -8.81
N VAL A 155 14.05 -4.04 -7.95
CA VAL A 155 13.77 -2.78 -7.24
C VAL A 155 13.29 -1.65 -8.14
N PRO A 156 13.90 -1.37 -9.31
CA PRO A 156 13.42 -0.30 -10.19
C PRO A 156 11.97 -0.46 -10.61
N LYS A 157 11.51 -1.69 -10.87
CA LYS A 157 10.11 -1.96 -11.24
C LYS A 157 9.15 -1.80 -10.07
N VAL A 158 9.55 -2.24 -8.86
CA VAL A 158 8.77 -2.03 -7.64
C VAL A 158 8.55 -0.54 -7.43
N VAL A 159 9.62 0.25 -7.49
CA VAL A 159 9.57 1.70 -7.37
C VAL A 159 8.68 2.31 -8.46
N LEU A 160 8.89 1.95 -9.71
CA LEU A 160 8.12 2.47 -10.84
C LEU A 160 6.61 2.19 -10.66
N SER A 161 6.24 0.97 -10.28
CA SER A 161 4.84 0.59 -10.04
C SER A 161 4.21 1.42 -8.91
N ILE A 162 4.95 1.62 -7.79
CA ILE A 162 4.47 2.40 -6.65
C ILE A 162 4.37 3.89 -7.01
N GLN A 163 5.40 4.47 -7.59
CA GLN A 163 5.41 5.90 -7.90
C GLN A 163 4.38 6.27 -8.97
N THR A 164 4.20 5.43 -9.99
CA THR A 164 3.19 5.67 -11.03
C THR A 164 1.77 5.62 -10.45
N GLU A 165 1.46 4.63 -9.60
CA GLU A 165 0.15 4.57 -8.93
C GLU A 165 -0.18 5.89 -8.24
N TRP A 166 0.75 6.49 -7.55
CA TRP A 166 0.65 7.65 -6.70
C TRP A 166 0.64 8.95 -7.46
N ILE A 167 1.50 9.07 -8.50
CA ILE A 167 1.49 10.26 -9.36
C ILE A 167 0.15 10.34 -10.09
N ILE A 168 -0.33 9.24 -10.65
CA ILE A 168 -1.64 9.20 -11.35
C ILE A 168 -2.78 9.50 -10.38
N ARG A 169 -2.75 8.95 -9.16
CA ARG A 169 -3.75 9.25 -8.15
C ARG A 169 -3.77 10.74 -7.81
N LEU A 170 -2.63 11.34 -7.51
CA LEU A 170 -2.57 12.76 -7.14
C LEU A 170 -2.95 13.66 -8.31
N ALA A 171 -2.24 13.56 -9.42
CA ALA A 171 -2.46 14.42 -10.58
C ALA A 171 -3.86 14.23 -11.17
N GLY A 172 -4.29 12.99 -11.33
CA GLY A 172 -5.62 12.66 -11.84
C GLY A 172 -6.75 13.15 -10.94
N SER A 173 -6.60 12.99 -9.61
CA SER A 173 -7.62 13.48 -8.66
C SER A 173 -7.73 14.99 -8.68
N VAL A 174 -6.61 15.71 -8.66
CA VAL A 174 -6.62 17.19 -8.73
C VAL A 174 -7.25 17.65 -10.05
N LEU A 175 -6.83 17.05 -11.18
CA LEU A 175 -7.37 17.40 -12.48
C LEU A 175 -8.89 17.18 -12.56
N LEU A 176 -9.36 15.97 -12.19
CA LEU A 176 -10.78 15.63 -12.28
C LEU A 176 -11.63 16.42 -11.29
N TRP A 177 -11.07 16.80 -10.14
CA TRP A 177 -11.71 17.71 -9.21
C TRP A 177 -11.89 19.11 -9.82
N GLN A 178 -10.84 19.67 -10.43
CA GLN A 178 -10.88 21.01 -11.04
C GLN A 178 -11.86 21.13 -12.20
N ILE A 179 -12.05 20.07 -12.98
CA ILE A 179 -13.04 20.05 -14.08
C ILE A 179 -14.45 19.69 -13.61
N GLY A 180 -14.68 19.61 -12.28
CA GLY A 180 -16.03 19.51 -11.68
C GLY A 180 -16.58 18.11 -11.50
N PHE A 181 -15.79 17.03 -11.68
CA PHE A 181 -16.27 15.65 -11.45
C PHE A 181 -16.40 15.29 -9.96
N GLY A 182 -15.98 16.16 -9.04
CA GLY A 182 -16.12 15.98 -7.59
C GLY A 182 -15.53 14.67 -7.08
N LEU A 183 -16.18 14.05 -6.10
CA LEU A 183 -15.73 12.81 -5.48
C LEU A 183 -15.69 11.62 -6.45
N VAL A 184 -16.60 11.59 -7.44
CA VAL A 184 -16.62 10.54 -8.48
C VAL A 184 -15.34 10.62 -9.32
N GLY A 185 -14.91 11.82 -9.70
CA GLY A 185 -13.66 12.04 -10.44
C GLY A 185 -12.44 11.53 -9.64
N ILE A 186 -12.39 11.80 -8.34
CA ILE A 186 -11.32 11.26 -7.49
C ILE A 186 -11.35 9.73 -7.47
N SER A 187 -12.55 9.12 -7.38
CA SER A 187 -12.69 7.66 -7.44
C SER A 187 -12.18 7.08 -8.76
N VAL A 188 -12.45 7.76 -9.89
CA VAL A 188 -11.89 7.39 -11.20
C VAL A 188 -10.36 7.43 -11.17
N ALA A 189 -9.77 8.52 -10.68
CA ALA A 189 -8.32 8.68 -10.61
C ALA A 189 -7.67 7.61 -9.70
N VAL A 190 -8.28 7.33 -8.55
CA VAL A 190 -7.83 6.29 -7.62
C VAL A 190 -7.93 4.91 -8.26
N GLY A 191 -9.04 4.58 -8.93
CA GLY A 191 -9.20 3.32 -9.65
C GLY A 191 -8.19 3.16 -10.78
N PHE A 192 -8.02 4.21 -11.59
CA PHE A 192 -7.07 4.20 -12.70
C PHE A 192 -5.60 4.09 -12.22
N SER A 193 -5.29 4.68 -11.06
CA SER A 193 -3.95 4.55 -10.46
C SER A 193 -3.60 3.10 -10.12
N ILE A 194 -4.57 2.29 -9.70
CA ILE A 194 -4.38 0.86 -9.40
C ILE A 194 -4.10 0.08 -10.70
N VAL A 195 -4.86 0.36 -11.76
CA VAL A 195 -4.64 -0.23 -13.09
C VAL A 195 -3.23 0.10 -13.60
N ALA A 196 -2.80 1.35 -13.45
CA ALA A 196 -1.46 1.77 -13.81
C ALA A 196 -0.38 1.06 -12.96
N GLY A 197 -0.57 1.00 -11.64
CA GLY A 197 0.33 0.24 -10.75
C GLY A 197 0.47 -1.23 -11.17
N PHE A 198 -0.63 -1.86 -11.59
CA PHE A 198 -0.61 -3.22 -12.15
C PHE A 198 0.18 -3.29 -13.46
N ILE A 199 -0.09 -2.42 -14.43
CA ILE A 199 0.60 -2.40 -15.74
C ILE A 199 2.12 -2.26 -15.55
N PHE A 200 2.55 -1.33 -14.69
CA PHE A 200 3.98 -1.09 -14.43
C PHE A 200 4.65 -2.14 -13.53
N SER A 201 3.87 -3.04 -12.91
CA SER A 201 4.41 -4.22 -12.22
C SER A 201 4.66 -5.41 -13.15
N THR A 202 4.12 -5.41 -14.37
CA THR A 202 4.20 -6.52 -15.33
C THR A 202 5.19 -6.23 -16.47
N ASP A 203 5.72 -7.28 -17.10
CA ASP A 203 6.51 -7.23 -18.32
C ASP A 203 5.76 -7.79 -19.51
N LYS A 204 6.11 -7.34 -20.72
CA LYS A 204 5.61 -7.96 -21.97
C LYS A 204 5.90 -9.46 -22.02
N GLN A 205 7.06 -9.88 -21.49
CA GLN A 205 7.46 -11.30 -21.41
C GLN A 205 6.55 -12.12 -20.47
N ASP A 206 5.96 -11.50 -19.46
CA ASP A 206 5.06 -12.20 -18.53
C ASP A 206 3.77 -12.64 -19.24
N TRP A 207 3.35 -11.90 -20.26
CA TRP A 207 2.20 -12.26 -21.11
C TRP A 207 2.48 -13.43 -22.06
N ALA A 208 3.75 -13.65 -22.47
CA ALA A 208 4.15 -14.77 -23.31
C ALA A 208 4.03 -16.13 -22.57
N VAL A 209 4.09 -16.10 -21.24
CA VAL A 209 3.97 -17.28 -20.37
C VAL A 209 2.54 -17.82 -20.29
N ARG A 210 1.55 -17.10 -20.84
CA ARG A 210 0.11 -17.40 -20.77
C ARG A 210 -0.24 -18.85 -21.14
N LYS A 211 0.31 -19.36 -22.24
CA LYS A 211 -0.03 -20.72 -22.74
C LYS A 211 0.42 -21.81 -21.76
N THR A 212 1.56 -21.62 -21.10
CA THR A 212 2.11 -22.58 -20.13
C THR A 212 1.42 -22.48 -18.78
N ALA A 213 1.09 -21.26 -18.35
CA ALA A 213 0.45 -21.00 -17.07
C ALA A 213 -0.96 -21.61 -16.96
N LEU A 214 -1.72 -21.63 -18.05
CA LEU A 214 -3.07 -22.21 -18.05
C LEU A 214 -3.07 -23.73 -17.85
N LYS A 215 -1.95 -24.42 -18.13
CA LYS A 215 -1.78 -25.86 -17.94
C LYS A 215 -1.31 -26.24 -16.53
N VAL A 216 -0.78 -25.29 -15.77
CA VAL A 216 -0.27 -25.56 -14.41
C VAL A 216 -1.42 -25.70 -13.43
N GLN A 217 -1.67 -26.93 -13.03
CA GLN A 217 -2.68 -27.29 -12.03
C GLN A 217 -2.10 -27.03 -10.62
N SER A 218 -2.40 -25.87 -10.01
CA SER A 218 -1.68 -25.36 -8.83
C SER A 218 -2.43 -25.53 -7.49
N ALA A 219 -3.17 -26.63 -7.32
CA ALA A 219 -3.87 -26.87 -6.05
C ALA A 219 -2.93 -27.02 -4.83
N THR A 220 -1.78 -27.64 -5.02
CA THR A 220 -0.78 -27.87 -3.96
C THR A 220 -0.07 -26.58 -3.52
N HIS A 221 0.10 -25.61 -4.44
CA HIS A 221 0.81 -24.36 -4.16
C HIS A 221 -0.05 -23.35 -3.38
N SER A 222 -1.38 -23.41 -3.46
CA SER A 222 -2.25 -22.45 -2.78
C SER A 222 -2.25 -22.67 -1.25
N LYS A 223 -2.14 -23.93 -0.77
CA LYS A 223 -2.06 -24.22 0.66
C LYS A 223 -0.77 -23.71 1.29
N ALA A 224 0.38 -23.92 0.62
CA ALA A 224 1.67 -23.42 1.10
C ALA A 224 1.70 -21.88 1.14
N LEU A 225 1.18 -21.23 0.12
CA LEU A 225 1.08 -19.78 0.07
C LEU A 225 0.17 -19.23 1.18
N GLY A 226 -0.96 -19.89 1.44
CA GLY A 226 -1.89 -19.54 2.52
C GLY A 226 -1.25 -19.63 3.90
N ALA A 227 -0.46 -20.66 4.16
CA ALA A 227 0.26 -20.82 5.43
C ALA A 227 1.29 -19.71 5.66
N ILE A 228 2.02 -19.29 4.59
CA ILE A 228 2.96 -18.17 4.66
C ILE A 228 2.21 -16.84 4.82
N ALA A 229 1.06 -16.67 4.16
CA ALA A 229 0.30 -15.44 4.19
C ALA A 229 -0.40 -15.17 5.54
N LEU A 230 -0.74 -16.23 6.30
CA LEU A 230 -1.56 -16.11 7.52
C LEU A 230 -0.98 -15.18 8.59
N PRO A 231 0.31 -15.26 8.98
CA PRO A 231 0.91 -14.32 9.92
C PRO A 231 0.86 -12.87 9.44
N TYR A 232 1.14 -12.65 8.16
CA TYR A 232 1.05 -11.32 7.55
C TYR A 232 -0.38 -10.80 7.54
N LEU A 233 -1.36 -11.68 7.28
CA LEU A 233 -2.78 -11.34 7.29
C LEU A 233 -3.24 -10.87 8.68
N VAL A 234 -2.86 -11.58 9.74
CA VAL A 234 -3.19 -11.21 11.13
C VAL A 234 -2.58 -9.83 11.46
N LEU A 235 -1.31 -9.61 11.08
CA LEU A 235 -0.65 -8.32 11.28
C LEU A 235 -1.36 -7.19 10.54
N GLN A 236 -1.73 -7.40 9.28
CA GLN A 236 -2.41 -6.40 8.46
C GLN A 236 -3.84 -6.11 8.96
N LEU A 237 -4.57 -7.13 9.41
CA LEU A 237 -5.88 -6.92 10.04
C LEU A 237 -5.76 -6.09 11.32
N ALA A 238 -4.80 -6.41 12.18
CA ALA A 238 -4.55 -5.61 13.38
C ALA A 238 -4.20 -4.15 13.03
N GLN A 239 -3.38 -3.95 12.02
CA GLN A 239 -3.02 -2.61 11.53
C GLN A 239 -4.24 -1.83 11.01
N ILE A 240 -5.11 -2.45 10.21
CA ILE A 240 -6.35 -1.84 9.71
C ILE A 240 -7.26 -1.44 10.89
N LEU A 241 -7.43 -2.35 11.86
CA LEU A 241 -8.28 -2.07 13.02
C LEU A 241 -7.76 -0.90 13.85
N VAL A 242 -6.45 -0.78 14.01
CA VAL A 242 -5.84 0.31 14.81
C VAL A 242 -5.83 1.64 14.08
N LEU A 243 -5.64 1.65 12.75
CA LEU A 243 -5.39 2.91 12.01
C LEU A 243 -6.59 3.43 11.24
N ASP A 244 -7.53 2.56 10.89
CA ASP A 244 -8.57 2.88 9.92
C ASP A 244 -9.99 2.66 10.45
N SER A 245 -10.17 2.04 11.63
CA SER A 245 -11.51 1.84 12.21
C SER A 245 -12.16 3.15 12.62
N ASP A 246 -11.38 4.13 13.02
CA ASP A 246 -11.87 5.41 13.54
C ASP A 246 -12.78 6.14 12.55
N ILE A 247 -12.41 6.20 11.27
CA ILE A 247 -13.23 6.85 10.26
C ILE A 247 -14.52 6.06 9.94
N LEU A 248 -14.47 4.73 10.01
CA LEU A 248 -15.67 3.89 9.83
C LEU A 248 -16.67 4.14 10.96
N ILE A 249 -16.20 4.16 12.20
CA ILE A 249 -17.01 4.46 13.37
C ILE A 249 -17.54 5.89 13.29
N ALA A 250 -16.69 6.86 12.99
CA ALA A 250 -17.10 8.26 12.88
C ALA A 250 -18.19 8.47 11.84
N LYS A 251 -18.08 7.87 10.66
CA LYS A 251 -19.09 7.95 9.60
C LYS A 251 -20.40 7.23 9.96
N ALA A 252 -20.33 6.16 10.74
CA ALA A 252 -21.52 5.42 11.13
C ALA A 252 -22.28 6.08 12.31
N THR A 253 -21.58 6.85 13.18
CA THR A 253 -22.15 7.32 14.46
C THR A 253 -22.33 8.83 14.54
N PHE A 254 -21.54 9.62 13.82
CA PHE A 254 -21.58 11.08 13.90
C PHE A 254 -22.21 11.74 12.66
N SER A 255 -22.53 13.03 12.77
CA SER A 255 -22.93 13.82 11.63
C SER A 255 -21.80 13.91 10.58
N ALA A 256 -22.15 14.19 9.32
CA ALA A 256 -21.19 14.30 8.25
C ALA A 256 -20.10 15.35 8.50
N GLU A 257 -20.46 16.48 9.14
CA GLU A 257 -19.51 17.53 9.52
C GLU A 257 -18.55 17.08 10.63
N THR A 258 -19.07 16.46 11.68
CA THR A 258 -18.25 15.92 12.78
C THR A 258 -17.31 14.82 12.28
N ALA A 259 -17.79 13.93 11.42
CA ALA A 259 -16.95 12.92 10.77
C ALA A 259 -15.83 13.56 9.92
N GLY A 260 -16.08 14.73 9.32
CA GLY A 260 -15.08 15.52 8.62
C GLY A 260 -13.97 16.05 9.52
N LEU A 261 -14.32 16.54 10.71
CA LEU A 261 -13.33 16.96 11.71
C LEU A 261 -12.50 15.79 12.21
N VAL A 262 -13.15 14.64 12.48
CA VAL A 262 -12.42 13.40 12.83
C VAL A 262 -11.48 12.99 11.70
N ALA A 263 -11.91 13.06 10.43
CA ALA A 263 -11.04 12.78 9.29
C ALA A 263 -9.79 13.68 9.24
N GLY A 264 -9.95 14.96 9.60
CA GLY A 264 -8.83 15.90 9.76
C GLY A 264 -7.85 15.48 10.86
N LEU A 265 -8.35 15.07 12.03
CA LEU A 265 -7.51 14.58 13.14
C LEU A 265 -6.76 13.28 12.76
N LEU A 266 -7.39 12.39 11.98
CA LEU A 266 -6.75 11.17 11.51
C LEU A 266 -5.57 11.44 10.58
N LEU A 267 -5.49 12.60 9.92
CA LEU A 267 -4.29 12.97 9.15
C LEU A 267 -3.08 13.12 10.07
N ILE A 268 -3.27 13.73 11.24
CA ILE A 268 -2.21 13.91 12.23
C ILE A 268 -1.74 12.55 12.73
N GLN A 269 -2.66 11.66 13.10
CA GLN A 269 -2.36 10.29 13.51
C GLN A 269 -1.54 9.55 12.44
N ARG A 270 -1.95 9.62 11.17
CA ARG A 270 -1.25 8.95 10.06
C ARG A 270 0.16 9.48 9.85
N VAL A 271 0.40 10.75 10.06
CA VAL A 271 1.73 11.34 9.98
C VAL A 271 2.67 10.72 11.01
N PHE A 272 2.23 10.64 12.28
CA PHE A 272 3.01 9.98 13.34
C PHE A 272 3.28 8.51 13.01
N PHE A 273 2.26 7.80 12.56
CA PHE A 273 2.39 6.39 12.20
C PHE A 273 3.41 6.16 11.06
N PHE A 274 3.33 6.94 9.98
CA PHE A 274 4.25 6.78 8.86
C PHE A 274 5.68 7.19 9.21
N ALA A 275 5.87 8.20 10.08
CA ALA A 275 7.17 8.56 10.59
C ALA A 275 7.79 7.38 11.37
N PHE A 276 7.02 6.75 12.26
CA PHE A 276 7.46 5.59 13.03
C PHE A 276 7.72 4.36 12.15
N LEU A 277 6.82 4.08 11.20
CA LEU A 277 6.96 2.97 10.26
C LEU A 277 8.21 3.11 9.39
N SER A 278 8.51 4.31 8.92
CA SER A 278 9.73 4.57 8.14
C SER A 278 10.99 4.27 8.95
N GLY A 279 10.99 4.59 10.25
CA GLY A 279 12.06 4.22 11.16
C GLY A 279 12.20 2.69 11.32
N SER A 280 11.08 1.98 11.43
CA SER A 280 11.06 0.52 11.58
C SER A 280 11.64 -0.21 10.37
N ILE A 281 11.45 0.31 9.15
CA ILE A 281 12.02 -0.26 7.93
C ILE A 281 13.55 -0.21 7.94
N ILE A 282 14.14 0.82 8.54
CA ILE A 282 15.61 0.92 8.68
C ILE A 282 16.14 -0.15 9.64
N LEU A 283 15.35 -0.52 10.67
CA LEU A 283 15.75 -1.53 11.67
C LEU A 283 15.78 -2.95 11.11
N GLN A 284 14.91 -3.28 10.17
CA GLN A 284 14.76 -4.64 9.64
C GLN A 284 16.08 -5.30 9.21
N PRO A 285 16.96 -4.67 8.39
CA PRO A 285 18.21 -5.28 7.98
C PRO A 285 19.21 -5.45 9.13
N PHE A 286 19.14 -4.60 10.16
CA PHE A 286 20.02 -4.71 11.33
C PHE A 286 19.61 -5.86 12.24
N VAL A 287 18.31 -6.02 12.48
CA VAL A 287 17.77 -7.15 13.26
C VAL A 287 18.02 -8.48 12.54
N ALA A 288 17.80 -8.54 11.24
CA ALA A 288 18.06 -9.74 10.43
C ALA A 288 19.54 -10.15 10.42
N LYS A 289 20.47 -9.18 10.50
CA LYS A 289 21.92 -9.44 10.50
C LYS A 289 22.44 -9.97 11.82
N GLN A 290 21.78 -9.70 12.94
CA GLN A 290 22.20 -10.11 14.29
C GLN A 290 21.71 -11.50 14.70
N GLY A 291 21.06 -12.26 13.81
CA GLY A 291 20.71 -13.67 14.05
C GLY A 291 19.73 -13.91 15.20
N GLY A 292 18.92 -12.93 15.55
CA GLY A 292 17.89 -13.10 16.59
C GLY A 292 18.43 -13.03 18.05
N GLU A 293 19.68 -12.72 18.28
CA GLU A 293 20.13 -12.38 19.62
C GLU A 293 19.58 -11.02 20.05
N ASP A 294 19.00 -10.95 21.24
CA ASP A 294 18.24 -9.85 21.86
C ASP A 294 19.00 -8.52 22.06
N LYS A 295 19.96 -8.21 21.22
CA LYS A 295 20.74 -6.98 21.29
C LYS A 295 20.37 -6.02 20.16
N THR A 296 19.13 -5.51 20.17
CA THR A 296 18.85 -4.25 19.47
C THR A 296 19.75 -3.18 20.10
N PRO A 297 20.64 -2.54 19.34
CA PRO A 297 21.46 -1.47 19.90
C PRO A 297 20.53 -0.41 20.48
N LYS A 298 20.64 -0.15 21.79
CA LYS A 298 19.84 0.93 22.45
C LYS A 298 19.97 2.25 21.71
N GLU A 299 21.13 2.48 21.12
CA GLU A 299 21.43 3.64 20.27
C GLU A 299 20.57 3.73 19.02
N LEU A 300 20.25 2.59 18.38
CA LEU A 300 19.39 2.57 17.19
C LEU A 300 17.91 2.81 17.56
N PHE A 301 17.44 2.27 18.67
CA PHE A 301 16.11 2.55 19.21
C PHE A 301 15.98 4.03 19.62
N ALA A 302 17.00 4.58 20.28
CA ALA A 302 17.03 6.00 20.64
C ALA A 302 17.05 6.92 19.41
N LEU A 303 17.80 6.55 18.35
CA LEU A 303 17.80 7.28 17.08
C LEU A 303 16.41 7.28 16.41
N LEU A 304 15.73 6.15 16.42
CA LEU A 304 14.36 6.05 15.88
C LEU A 304 13.36 6.88 16.66
N LEU A 305 13.42 6.83 17.98
CA LEU A 305 12.62 7.70 18.85
C LEU A 305 12.92 9.17 18.57
N ALA A 306 14.19 9.54 18.43
CA ALA A 306 14.58 10.92 18.11
C ALA A 306 14.05 11.37 16.75
N ILE A 307 14.19 10.56 15.70
CA ILE A 307 13.65 10.86 14.35
C ILE A 307 12.13 11.00 14.41
N THR A 308 11.45 10.09 15.11
CA THR A 308 9.98 10.14 15.29
C THR A 308 9.56 11.41 16.02
N PHE A 309 10.27 11.77 17.09
CA PHE A 309 9.98 12.97 17.88
C PHE A 309 10.23 14.26 17.08
N ILE A 310 11.35 14.33 16.34
CA ILE A 310 11.69 15.48 15.48
C ILE A 310 10.66 15.64 14.36
N THR A 311 10.27 14.54 13.73
CA THR A 311 9.26 14.57 12.66
C THR A 311 7.89 15.00 13.23
N ALA A 312 7.51 14.47 14.37
CA ALA A 312 6.28 14.85 15.07
C ALA A 312 6.29 16.33 15.48
N ALA A 313 7.38 16.83 16.06
CA ALA A 313 7.53 18.22 16.44
C ALA A 313 7.47 19.18 15.25
N ALA A 314 8.17 18.83 14.15
CA ALA A 314 8.12 19.61 12.90
C ALA A 314 6.69 19.72 12.36
N LEU A 315 5.91 18.67 12.43
CA LEU A 315 4.52 18.63 11.96
C LEU A 315 3.58 19.41 12.87
N LEU A 316 3.77 19.33 14.18
CA LEU A 316 3.01 20.16 15.15
C LEU A 316 3.25 21.66 14.94
N VAL A 317 4.40 22.05 14.41
CA VAL A 317 4.68 23.45 14.05
C VAL A 317 4.10 23.81 12.68
N ILE A 318 4.15 22.91 11.73
CA ILE A 318 3.68 23.17 10.35
C ILE A 318 2.15 23.21 10.26
N ILE A 319 1.44 22.32 10.97
CA ILE A 319 -0.03 22.21 10.89
C ILE A 319 -0.74 23.49 11.37
N PRO A 320 -0.45 24.07 12.56
CA PRO A 320 -1.10 25.30 13.00
C PRO A 320 -0.78 26.51 12.11
N ASN A 321 0.42 26.57 11.55
CA ASN A 321 0.86 27.67 10.70
C ASN A 321 0.41 27.53 9.24
N SER A 322 -0.13 26.37 8.87
CA SER A 322 -0.62 26.10 7.52
C SER A 322 -2.06 26.53 7.25
N GLY A 323 -2.77 27.04 8.27
CA GLY A 323 -4.17 27.48 8.15
C GLY A 323 -5.17 26.32 7.96
N LEU A 324 -4.83 25.13 8.45
CA LEU A 324 -5.70 23.95 8.51
C LEU A 324 -6.60 24.02 9.75
#